data_6ead0402faac99411a5a1d68da12ecad
#
_entry.id   6ead0402faac99411a5a1d68da12ecad
#
_cell.length_a   1.000
_cell.length_b   1.000
_cell.length_c   1.000
_cell.angle_alpha   90.00
_cell.angle_beta   90.00
_cell.angle_gamma   90.00
#
_symmetry.space_group_name_H-M   'P 1'
#
loop_
_entity.id
_entity.type
_entity.pdbx_description
1 polymer ?
#
loop_
_entity_poly.entity_id
_entity_poly.type
_entity_poly.pdbx_seq_one_letter_code
_entity_poly.pdbx_strand_id
1 'polypeptide(L)'
;MTTLIRGCRPWGGTICDVLVRDGRIAERGSGLAAPDGATVIDGAGQMLLPGLVDAHTHLDKTLLGTPWHPHSAGERLIDLITNERRVLSELQLDPALQSRRMVHHMLERGTTRIRSHVDIGTDIALRHFHGVAETRETCADLAAIQIVAFPQTGMMILPGVADLMEQAVKEGAEVIGGLDPVGIDRDPRGQLDAVFAIAGRHGCE
;
A
#
# COMPACT_ATOMS: atom_id res chain seq x y z
N MET A 1 14.73 -21.64 0.16
CA MET A 1 13.65 -22.22 -0.69
C MET A 1 14.10 -22.18 -2.15
N THR A 2 13.95 -23.30 -2.90
CA THR A 2 14.36 -23.40 -4.30
C THR A 2 13.15 -23.68 -5.19
N THR A 3 13.01 -22.92 -6.28
CA THR A 3 11.91 -23.09 -7.27
C THR A 3 12.48 -23.08 -8.67
N LEU A 4 12.09 -24.03 -9.50
CA LEU A 4 12.37 -24.08 -10.94
C LEU A 4 11.09 -23.81 -11.73
N ILE A 5 11.06 -22.73 -12.50
CA ILE A 5 9.98 -22.38 -13.43
C ILE A 5 10.41 -22.85 -14.82
N ARG A 6 9.75 -23.85 -15.38
CA ARG A 6 10.09 -24.43 -16.68
C ARG A 6 9.30 -23.80 -17.80
N GLY A 7 9.96 -23.59 -18.93
CA GLY A 7 9.30 -23.21 -20.18
C GLY A 7 8.53 -21.89 -20.11
N CYS A 8 8.98 -20.93 -19.33
CA CYS A 8 8.39 -19.59 -19.25
C CYS A 8 9.04 -18.63 -20.25
N ARG A 9 8.43 -17.45 -20.46
CA ARG A 9 8.94 -16.37 -21.31
C ARG A 9 9.14 -15.09 -20.49
N PRO A 10 10.32 -14.90 -19.89
CA PRO A 10 10.61 -13.66 -19.17
C PRO A 10 10.42 -12.43 -20.08
N TRP A 11 9.56 -11.51 -19.67
CA TRP A 11 9.17 -10.31 -20.43
C TRP A 11 8.66 -10.60 -21.85
N GLY A 12 8.05 -11.77 -22.09
CA GLY A 12 7.57 -12.17 -23.42
C GLY A 12 8.67 -12.57 -24.40
N GLY A 13 9.91 -12.70 -23.94
CA GLY A 13 11.06 -13.12 -24.74
C GLY A 13 11.08 -14.60 -25.10
N THR A 14 12.26 -15.15 -25.37
CA THR A 14 12.46 -16.56 -25.72
C THR A 14 12.10 -17.47 -24.54
N ILE A 15 11.47 -18.63 -24.86
CA ILE A 15 11.14 -19.65 -23.86
C ILE A 15 12.43 -20.15 -23.21
N CYS A 16 12.45 -20.18 -21.89
CA CYS A 16 13.56 -20.71 -21.09
C CYS A 16 13.07 -21.18 -19.72
N ASP A 17 13.93 -21.85 -18.99
CA ASP A 17 13.72 -22.16 -17.57
C ASP A 17 14.36 -21.08 -16.70
N VAL A 18 13.79 -20.84 -15.53
CA VAL A 18 14.31 -19.91 -14.52
C VAL A 18 14.41 -20.62 -13.17
N LEU A 19 15.61 -20.71 -12.65
CA LEU A 19 15.88 -21.25 -11.32
C LEU A 19 15.97 -20.11 -10.30
N VAL A 20 15.15 -20.20 -9.27
CA VAL A 20 15.14 -19.25 -8.13
C VAL A 20 15.68 -19.98 -6.90
N ARG A 21 16.64 -19.37 -6.19
CA ARG A 21 17.16 -19.83 -4.89
C ARG A 21 17.13 -18.65 -3.91
N ASP A 22 16.58 -18.89 -2.74
CA ASP A 22 16.53 -17.91 -1.64
C ASP A 22 16.02 -16.53 -2.09
N GLY A 23 14.93 -16.54 -2.87
CA GLY A 23 14.27 -15.33 -3.36
C GLY A 23 15.01 -14.62 -4.51
N ARG A 24 16.07 -15.21 -5.08
CA ARG A 24 16.85 -14.61 -6.18
C ARG A 24 16.90 -15.51 -7.39
N ILE A 25 16.90 -14.93 -8.58
CA ILE A 25 17.14 -15.66 -9.83
C ILE A 25 18.61 -16.11 -9.81
N ALA A 26 18.82 -17.43 -9.69
CA ALA A 26 20.14 -18.03 -9.64
C ALA A 26 20.66 -18.39 -11.03
N GLU A 27 19.75 -18.86 -11.91
CA GLU A 27 20.14 -19.31 -13.25
C GLU A 27 18.96 -19.13 -14.24
N ARG A 28 19.30 -18.92 -15.49
CA ARG A 28 18.35 -18.85 -16.61
C ARG A 28 18.95 -19.61 -17.79
N GLY A 29 18.20 -20.55 -18.37
CA GLY A 29 18.67 -21.36 -19.49
C GLY A 29 17.61 -22.30 -20.05
N SER A 30 17.98 -23.19 -20.93
CA SER A 30 17.10 -24.24 -21.45
C SER A 30 17.46 -25.59 -20.82
N GLY A 31 16.45 -26.36 -20.40
CA GLY A 31 16.66 -27.71 -19.89
C GLY A 31 17.40 -27.76 -18.55
N LEU A 32 17.19 -26.76 -17.68
CA LEU A 32 17.82 -26.75 -16.36
C LEU A 32 17.37 -27.95 -15.52
N ALA A 33 18.33 -28.60 -14.85
CA ALA A 33 18.03 -29.67 -13.92
C ALA A 33 17.34 -29.10 -12.68
N ALA A 34 16.27 -29.76 -12.24
CA ALA A 34 15.65 -29.42 -10.96
C ALA A 34 16.58 -29.93 -9.82
N PRO A 35 17.03 -29.05 -8.91
CA PRO A 35 17.72 -29.49 -7.72
C PRO A 35 16.83 -30.38 -6.84
N ASP A 36 17.42 -31.27 -6.06
CA ASP A 36 16.69 -32.11 -5.12
C ASP A 36 15.85 -31.24 -4.15
N GLY A 37 14.58 -31.58 -4.01
CA GLY A 37 13.64 -30.86 -3.15
C GLY A 37 13.15 -29.49 -3.69
N ALA A 38 13.49 -29.15 -4.94
CA ALA A 38 12.96 -27.93 -5.55
C ALA A 38 11.48 -28.06 -5.94
N THR A 39 10.72 -26.98 -5.71
CA THR A 39 9.39 -26.85 -6.29
C THR A 39 9.51 -26.59 -7.79
N VAL A 40 8.85 -27.41 -8.62
CA VAL A 40 8.83 -27.24 -10.08
C VAL A 40 7.49 -26.68 -10.52
N ILE A 41 7.53 -25.55 -11.23
CA ILE A 41 6.35 -24.90 -11.82
C ILE A 41 6.46 -25.00 -13.33
N ASP A 42 5.43 -25.55 -13.98
CA ASP A 42 5.32 -25.53 -15.46
C ASP A 42 4.84 -24.14 -15.90
N GLY A 43 5.70 -23.40 -16.58
CA GLY A 43 5.40 -22.09 -17.13
C GLY A 43 4.57 -22.12 -18.40
N ALA A 44 4.40 -23.31 -19.03
CA ALA A 44 3.53 -23.55 -20.20
C ALA A 44 3.67 -22.51 -21.33
N GLY A 45 4.87 -21.96 -21.55
CA GLY A 45 5.12 -20.89 -22.51
C GLY A 45 4.54 -19.53 -22.11
N GLN A 46 4.02 -19.39 -20.89
CA GLN A 46 3.43 -18.15 -20.40
C GLN A 46 4.51 -17.11 -20.12
N MET A 47 4.08 -15.84 -20.11
CA MET A 47 4.94 -14.71 -19.76
C MET A 47 5.26 -14.71 -18.27
N LEU A 48 6.54 -14.62 -17.94
CA LEU A 48 7.02 -14.40 -16.57
C LEU A 48 7.32 -12.91 -16.39
N LEU A 49 6.63 -12.29 -15.45
CA LEU A 49 6.79 -10.88 -15.10
C LEU A 49 7.16 -10.74 -13.63
N PRO A 50 7.80 -9.62 -13.23
CA PRO A 50 7.83 -9.23 -11.83
C PRO A 50 6.41 -9.07 -11.28
N GLY A 51 6.25 -9.21 -9.96
CA GLY A 51 4.99 -8.87 -9.31
C GLY A 51 4.61 -7.42 -9.60
N LEU A 52 3.30 -7.16 -9.76
CA LEU A 52 2.77 -5.83 -10.02
C LEU A 52 3.01 -4.90 -8.82
N VAL A 53 3.07 -3.61 -9.12
CA VAL A 53 3.22 -2.54 -8.13
C VAL A 53 1.97 -1.68 -8.16
N ASP A 54 1.30 -1.53 -7.03
CA ASP A 54 0.30 -0.49 -6.81
C ASP A 54 0.97 0.65 -6.04
N ALA A 55 1.25 1.74 -6.73
CA ALA A 55 2.00 2.86 -6.19
C ALA A 55 1.11 3.89 -5.45
N HIS A 56 -0.22 3.73 -5.49
CA HIS A 56 -1.15 4.64 -4.82
C HIS A 56 -2.49 3.96 -4.53
N THR A 57 -2.67 3.54 -3.30
CA THR A 57 -3.93 3.00 -2.81
C THR A 57 -4.21 3.46 -1.38
N HIS A 58 -5.42 3.18 -0.87
CA HIS A 58 -5.85 3.38 0.51
C HIS A 58 -6.33 2.05 1.07
N LEU A 59 -5.46 1.30 1.74
CA LEU A 59 -5.80 0.00 2.32
C LEU A 59 -6.72 0.13 3.53
N ASP A 60 -6.61 1.23 4.27
CA ASP A 60 -7.26 1.49 5.55
C ASP A 60 -8.78 1.71 5.47
N LYS A 61 -9.28 2.14 4.31
CA LYS A 61 -10.66 2.61 4.15
C LYS A 61 -11.41 1.99 2.96
N THR A 62 -10.91 0.86 2.45
CA THR A 62 -11.61 0.15 1.38
C THR A 62 -12.97 -0.40 1.84
N LEU A 63 -13.97 -0.31 0.97
CA LEU A 63 -15.28 -0.92 1.17
C LEU A 63 -15.37 -2.34 0.59
N LEU A 64 -14.25 -2.97 0.25
CA LEU A 64 -14.22 -4.32 -0.30
C LEU A 64 -14.90 -5.32 0.65
N GLY A 65 -15.87 -6.06 0.11
CA GLY A 65 -16.63 -7.05 0.88
C GLY A 65 -17.78 -6.47 1.72
N THR A 66 -18.05 -5.16 1.62
CA THR A 66 -19.27 -4.57 2.18
C THR A 66 -20.41 -4.57 1.14
N PRO A 67 -21.68 -4.43 1.55
CA PRO A 67 -22.76 -4.15 0.61
C PRO A 67 -22.46 -2.90 -0.23
N TRP A 68 -23.06 -2.85 -1.42
CA TRP A 68 -22.92 -1.69 -2.28
C TRP A 68 -23.44 -0.41 -1.60
N HIS A 69 -22.63 0.63 -1.61
CA HIS A 69 -23.00 1.97 -1.16
C HIS A 69 -23.03 2.92 -2.36
N PRO A 70 -24.19 3.51 -2.68
CA PRO A 70 -24.29 4.47 -3.77
C PRO A 70 -23.47 5.73 -3.42
N HIS A 71 -22.85 6.32 -4.44
CA HIS A 71 -22.16 7.59 -4.30
C HIS A 71 -23.21 8.70 -4.04
N SER A 72 -23.02 9.44 -2.95
CA SER A 72 -23.95 10.49 -2.49
C SER A 72 -23.26 11.81 -2.14
N ALA A 73 -22.02 12.00 -2.55
CA ALA A 73 -21.27 13.23 -2.32
C ALA A 73 -21.54 14.28 -3.41
N GLY A 74 -21.22 15.54 -3.11
CA GLY A 74 -21.12 16.60 -4.10
C GLY A 74 -19.88 16.46 -4.98
N GLU A 75 -19.63 17.44 -5.84
CA GLU A 75 -18.58 17.38 -6.87
C GLU A 75 -17.19 17.85 -6.37
N ARG A 76 -17.16 18.64 -5.30
CA ARG A 76 -15.89 19.19 -4.78
C ARG A 76 -15.15 18.16 -3.95
N LEU A 77 -13.81 18.23 -3.93
CA LEU A 77 -12.96 17.34 -3.14
C LEU A 77 -13.41 17.27 -1.67
N ILE A 78 -13.72 18.41 -1.06
CA ILE A 78 -14.16 18.45 0.35
C ILE A 78 -15.51 17.74 0.56
N ASP A 79 -16.40 17.75 -0.43
CA ASP A 79 -17.68 17.04 -0.36
C ASP A 79 -17.46 15.52 -0.40
N LEU A 80 -16.48 15.06 -1.22
CA LEU A 80 -16.05 13.66 -1.29
C LEU A 80 -15.45 13.20 0.05
N ILE A 81 -14.52 13.97 0.61
CA ILE A 81 -13.88 13.69 1.89
C ILE A 81 -14.92 13.62 3.03
N THR A 82 -15.81 14.58 3.10
CA THR A 82 -16.85 14.64 4.13
C THR A 82 -17.79 13.44 4.04
N ASN A 83 -18.22 13.07 2.82
CA ASN A 83 -19.07 11.90 2.61
C ASN A 83 -18.35 10.59 2.96
N GLU A 84 -17.09 10.44 2.56
CA GLU A 84 -16.27 9.28 2.91
C GLU A 84 -16.18 9.10 4.43
N ARG A 85 -15.85 10.17 5.16
CA ARG A 85 -15.76 10.14 6.63
C ARG A 85 -17.07 9.74 7.29
N ARG A 86 -18.19 10.27 6.79
CA ARG A 86 -19.53 9.90 7.27
C ARG A 86 -19.80 8.41 7.05
N VAL A 87 -19.58 7.90 5.83
CA VAL A 87 -19.81 6.48 5.49
C VAL A 87 -18.95 5.56 6.33
N LEU A 88 -17.66 5.86 6.47
CA LEU A 88 -16.75 5.05 7.29
C LEU A 88 -17.14 5.05 8.77
N SER A 89 -17.60 6.21 9.28
CA SER A 89 -18.09 6.32 10.65
C SER A 89 -19.38 5.50 10.87
N GLU A 90 -20.29 5.48 9.91
CA GLU A 90 -21.53 4.68 9.98
C GLU A 90 -21.25 3.18 9.90
N LEU A 91 -20.32 2.76 9.05
CA LEU A 91 -19.99 1.35 8.84
C LEU A 91 -19.13 0.74 9.95
N GLN A 92 -18.43 1.56 10.74
CA GLN A 92 -17.55 1.11 11.84
C GLN A 92 -16.58 0.00 11.40
N LEU A 93 -16.01 0.12 10.20
CA LEU A 93 -15.11 -0.88 9.66
C LEU A 93 -13.81 -0.99 10.47
N ASP A 94 -13.30 -2.21 10.58
CA ASP A 94 -11.99 -2.48 11.16
C ASP A 94 -10.90 -2.30 10.09
N PRO A 95 -9.98 -1.30 10.23
CA PRO A 95 -8.94 -1.06 9.25
C PRO A 95 -7.98 -2.24 9.04
N ALA A 96 -7.70 -3.04 10.08
CA ALA A 96 -6.83 -4.21 9.97
C ALA A 96 -7.51 -5.32 9.14
N LEU A 97 -8.81 -5.56 9.35
CA LEU A 97 -9.56 -6.54 8.57
C LEU A 97 -9.69 -6.10 7.11
N GLN A 98 -10.02 -4.84 6.87
CA GLN A 98 -10.23 -4.31 5.53
C GLN A 98 -8.92 -4.28 4.73
N SER A 99 -7.83 -3.82 5.32
CA SER A 99 -6.52 -3.80 4.68
C SER A 99 -6.05 -5.22 4.31
N ARG A 100 -6.19 -6.22 5.20
CA ARG A 100 -5.86 -7.61 4.88
C ARG A 100 -6.69 -8.15 3.71
N ARG A 101 -8.01 -7.91 3.70
CA ARG A 101 -8.87 -8.32 2.57
C ARG A 101 -8.39 -7.74 1.26
N MET A 102 -8.06 -6.45 1.25
CA MET A 102 -7.59 -5.78 0.04
C MET A 102 -6.23 -6.31 -0.40
N VAL A 103 -5.28 -6.52 0.51
CA VAL A 103 -3.96 -7.09 0.19
C VAL A 103 -4.10 -8.48 -0.42
N HIS A 104 -4.91 -9.37 0.16
CA HIS A 104 -5.15 -10.69 -0.42
C HIS A 104 -5.77 -10.62 -1.81
N HIS A 105 -6.76 -9.73 -2.01
CA HIS A 105 -7.36 -9.49 -3.31
C HIS A 105 -6.35 -8.99 -4.36
N MET A 106 -5.43 -8.13 -3.96
CA MET A 106 -4.35 -7.63 -4.82
C MET A 106 -3.33 -8.72 -5.15
N LEU A 107 -2.96 -9.56 -4.16
CA LEU A 107 -2.06 -10.70 -4.35
C LEU A 107 -2.60 -11.73 -5.34
N GLU A 108 -3.90 -12.05 -5.27
CA GLU A 108 -4.58 -12.94 -6.22
C GLU A 108 -4.48 -12.44 -7.67
N ARG A 109 -4.19 -11.16 -7.88
CA ARG A 109 -4.02 -10.51 -9.18
C ARG A 109 -2.58 -10.17 -9.52
N GLY A 110 -1.65 -10.65 -8.70
CA GLY A 110 -0.22 -10.52 -8.94
C GLY A 110 0.45 -9.26 -8.40
N THR A 111 -0.26 -8.42 -7.62
CA THR A 111 0.35 -7.27 -6.95
C THR A 111 1.11 -7.72 -5.72
N THR A 112 2.41 -7.42 -5.65
CA THR A 112 3.29 -7.80 -4.55
C THR A 112 3.99 -6.62 -3.87
N ARG A 113 3.82 -5.41 -4.42
CA ARG A 113 4.35 -4.16 -3.84
C ARG A 113 3.24 -3.13 -3.82
N ILE A 114 3.03 -2.52 -2.65
CA ILE A 114 1.90 -1.63 -2.40
C ILE A 114 2.41 -0.40 -1.67
N ARG A 115 2.06 0.79 -2.15
CA ARG A 115 2.20 2.06 -1.41
C ARG A 115 0.81 2.51 -0.98
N SER A 116 0.52 2.41 0.31
CA SER A 116 -0.76 2.81 0.89
C SER A 116 -0.67 4.19 1.53
N HIS A 117 -1.49 5.11 1.07
CA HIS A 117 -1.77 6.35 1.80
C HIS A 117 -2.76 6.00 2.90
N VAL A 118 -2.43 6.31 4.14
CA VAL A 118 -3.20 5.93 5.32
C VAL A 118 -3.66 7.18 6.05
N ASP A 119 -4.97 7.30 6.22
CA ASP A 119 -5.58 8.48 6.80
C ASP A 119 -5.18 8.68 8.26
N ILE A 120 -4.77 9.91 8.56
CA ILE A 120 -4.48 10.41 9.89
C ILE A 120 -5.28 11.68 10.14
N GLY A 121 -5.95 11.75 11.27
CA GLY A 121 -6.76 12.90 11.64
C GLY A 121 -7.17 12.83 13.11
N THR A 122 -7.57 13.97 13.68
CA THR A 122 -7.90 14.06 15.11
C THR A 122 -9.13 13.22 15.53
N ASP A 123 -9.99 12.88 14.59
CA ASP A 123 -11.20 12.07 14.82
C ASP A 123 -10.92 10.56 14.84
N ILE A 124 -9.86 10.11 14.17
CA ILE A 124 -9.45 8.70 14.10
C ILE A 124 -8.09 8.43 14.74
N ALA A 125 -7.35 9.50 15.10
CA ALA A 125 -5.96 9.43 15.57
C ALA A 125 -5.10 8.54 14.65
N LEU A 126 -4.41 7.55 15.19
CA LEU A 126 -3.59 6.59 14.44
C LEU A 126 -4.28 5.23 14.21
N ARG A 127 -5.59 5.11 14.44
CA ARG A 127 -6.31 3.83 14.32
C ARG A 127 -6.15 3.19 12.95
N HIS A 128 -6.24 3.97 11.88
CA HIS A 128 -6.08 3.50 10.51
C HIS A 128 -4.62 3.06 10.25
N PHE A 129 -3.67 3.87 10.70
CA PHE A 129 -2.24 3.54 10.61
C PHE A 129 -1.91 2.21 11.31
N HIS A 130 -2.37 2.01 12.55
CA HIS A 130 -2.12 0.78 13.29
C HIS A 130 -2.73 -0.44 12.59
N GLY A 131 -3.92 -0.32 12.00
CA GLY A 131 -4.55 -1.40 11.25
C GLY A 131 -3.77 -1.80 9.99
N VAL A 132 -3.24 -0.83 9.24
CA VAL A 132 -2.40 -1.13 8.06
C VAL A 132 -1.01 -1.63 8.47
N ALA A 133 -0.44 -1.10 9.54
CA ALA A 133 0.83 -1.59 10.08
C ALA A 133 0.75 -3.07 10.53
N GLU A 134 -0.32 -3.45 11.21
CA GLU A 134 -0.60 -4.86 11.55
C GLU A 134 -0.70 -5.74 10.28
N THR A 135 -1.38 -5.24 9.25
CA THR A 135 -1.47 -5.95 7.96
C THR A 135 -0.11 -6.07 7.28
N ARG A 136 0.73 -5.02 7.30
CA ARG A 136 2.10 -5.06 6.78
C ARG A 136 2.93 -6.16 7.43
N GLU A 137 2.84 -6.29 8.75
CA GLU A 137 3.55 -7.32 9.52
C GLU A 137 3.04 -8.72 9.19
N THR A 138 1.71 -8.91 9.21
CA THR A 138 1.11 -10.23 8.98
C THR A 138 1.22 -10.72 7.54
N CYS A 139 1.38 -9.82 6.57
CA CYS A 139 1.57 -10.14 5.15
C CYS A 139 3.01 -9.97 4.66
N ALA A 140 4.00 -9.80 5.55
CA ALA A 140 5.39 -9.50 5.18
C ALA A 140 6.04 -10.53 4.25
N ASP A 141 5.67 -11.80 4.35
CA ASP A 141 6.14 -12.88 3.48
C ASP A 141 5.49 -12.89 2.09
N LEU A 142 4.39 -12.16 1.91
CA LEU A 142 3.56 -12.16 0.70
C LEU A 142 3.68 -10.88 -0.12
N ALA A 143 3.70 -9.73 0.55
CA ALA A 143 3.75 -8.41 -0.08
C ALA A 143 4.64 -7.44 0.70
N ALA A 144 5.30 -6.54 -0.03
CA ALA A 144 5.95 -5.36 0.56
C ALA A 144 4.93 -4.20 0.58
N ILE A 145 4.60 -3.72 1.77
CA ILE A 145 3.67 -2.60 1.96
C ILE A 145 4.45 -1.41 2.53
N GLN A 146 4.47 -0.32 1.79
CA GLN A 146 4.99 0.97 2.23
C GLN A 146 3.84 1.86 2.68
N ILE A 147 3.95 2.48 3.85
CA ILE A 147 2.91 3.32 4.45
C ILE A 147 3.29 4.79 4.29
N VAL A 148 2.39 5.55 3.69
CA VAL A 148 2.43 7.01 3.64
C VAL A 148 1.50 7.55 4.73
N ALA A 149 2.01 8.26 5.72
CA ALA A 149 1.20 9.03 6.65
C ALA A 149 0.49 10.16 5.88
N PHE A 150 -0.84 10.24 5.93
CA PHE A 150 -1.63 11.07 5.03
C PHE A 150 -2.73 11.86 5.74
N PRO A 151 -2.70 13.22 5.70
CA PRO A 151 -3.65 14.07 6.42
C PRO A 151 -4.92 14.35 5.58
N GLN A 152 -5.75 13.32 5.36
CA GLN A 152 -6.94 13.37 4.47
C GLN A 152 -7.88 14.55 4.73
N THR A 153 -7.96 15.05 5.96
CA THR A 153 -8.87 16.14 6.33
C THR A 153 -8.16 17.50 6.44
N GLY A 154 -6.89 17.55 6.06
CA GLY A 154 -6.02 18.72 6.21
C GLY A 154 -5.12 18.62 7.44
N MET A 155 -3.99 19.28 7.37
CA MET A 155 -2.98 19.29 8.43
C MET A 155 -2.90 20.64 9.14
N MET A 156 -2.97 21.74 8.37
CA MET A 156 -2.80 23.10 8.91
C MET A 156 -4.10 23.67 9.49
N ILE A 157 -5.25 23.29 8.93
CA ILE A 157 -6.58 23.74 9.39
C ILE A 157 -7.09 22.99 10.63
N LEU A 158 -6.47 21.86 10.98
CA LEU A 158 -6.86 21.02 12.11
C LEU A 158 -5.73 20.92 13.13
N PRO A 159 -5.79 21.62 14.26
CA PRO A 159 -4.76 21.55 15.31
C PRO A 159 -4.53 20.11 15.77
N GLY A 160 -3.24 19.73 15.92
CA GLY A 160 -2.83 18.41 16.39
C GLY A 160 -2.63 17.35 15.27
N VAL A 161 -3.06 17.59 14.04
CA VAL A 161 -2.83 16.63 12.94
C VAL A 161 -1.34 16.52 12.62
N ALA A 162 -0.60 17.64 12.60
CA ALA A 162 0.86 17.61 12.36
C ALA A 162 1.60 16.75 13.40
N ASP A 163 1.22 16.81 14.66
CA ASP A 163 1.80 15.99 15.73
C ASP A 163 1.49 14.50 15.53
N LEU A 164 0.24 14.16 15.12
CA LEU A 164 -0.15 12.80 14.80
C LEU A 164 0.59 12.26 13.56
N MET A 165 0.82 13.10 12.55
CA MET A 165 1.62 12.75 11.37
C MET A 165 3.06 12.40 11.76
N GLU A 166 3.67 13.25 12.60
CA GLU A 166 5.02 12.99 13.13
C GLU A 166 5.06 11.74 14.00
N GLN A 167 4.01 11.47 14.79
CA GLN A 167 3.91 10.25 15.57
C GLN A 167 3.82 9.01 14.68
N ALA A 168 3.03 9.03 13.59
CA ALA A 168 2.96 7.92 12.64
C ALA A 168 4.33 7.61 12.01
N VAL A 169 5.12 8.65 11.69
CA VAL A 169 6.50 8.47 11.19
C VAL A 169 7.39 7.83 12.27
N LYS A 170 7.31 8.27 13.52
CA LYS A 170 8.05 7.65 14.65
C LYS A 170 7.67 6.18 14.88
N GLU A 171 6.43 5.82 14.58
CA GLU A 171 5.91 4.45 14.71
C GLU A 171 6.07 3.61 13.43
N GLY A 172 6.73 4.14 12.39
CA GLY A 172 7.19 3.38 11.24
C GLY A 172 6.44 3.61 9.94
N ALA A 173 5.78 4.76 9.75
CA ALA A 173 5.44 5.23 8.41
C ALA A 173 6.73 5.65 7.69
N GLU A 174 6.96 5.11 6.50
CA GLU A 174 8.19 5.34 5.74
C GLU A 174 8.14 6.63 4.91
N VAL A 175 6.95 7.12 4.66
CA VAL A 175 6.71 8.33 3.85
C VAL A 175 5.73 9.24 4.57
N ILE A 176 5.94 10.54 4.47
CA ILE A 176 4.96 11.55 4.90
C ILE A 176 4.38 12.27 3.68
N GLY A 177 3.07 12.37 3.60
CA GLY A 177 2.35 13.04 2.51
C GLY A 177 1.63 14.31 2.95
N GLY A 178 1.06 14.99 1.98
CA GLY A 178 0.18 16.14 2.15
C GLY A 178 -1.01 16.06 1.22
N LEU A 179 -2.08 16.77 1.53
CA LEU A 179 -3.27 16.84 0.70
C LEU A 179 -3.62 18.30 0.38
N ASP A 180 -3.74 18.61 -0.90
CA ASP A 180 -4.26 19.87 -1.43
C ASP A 180 -3.96 21.09 -0.53
N PRO A 181 -2.71 21.55 -0.52
CA PRO A 181 -2.28 22.61 0.39
C PRO A 181 -2.96 23.95 0.12
N VAL A 182 -3.55 24.12 -1.08
CA VAL A 182 -4.27 25.34 -1.49
C VAL A 182 -5.75 25.25 -1.16
N GLY A 183 -6.43 24.17 -1.60
CA GLY A 183 -7.88 24.05 -1.48
C GLY A 183 -8.34 23.60 -0.10
N ILE A 184 -7.61 22.71 0.55
CA ILE A 184 -7.94 22.17 1.87
C ILE A 184 -7.26 22.97 2.98
N ASP A 185 -5.93 22.95 3.06
CA ASP A 185 -5.19 23.59 4.15
C ASP A 185 -5.14 25.11 4.04
N ARG A 186 -5.28 25.67 2.84
CA ARG A 186 -5.22 27.11 2.56
C ARG A 186 -3.94 27.76 3.02
N ASP A 187 -2.91 26.97 3.25
CA ASP A 187 -1.57 27.38 3.66
C ASP A 187 -0.51 26.47 2.98
N PRO A 188 -0.24 26.67 1.68
CA PRO A 188 0.72 25.86 0.95
C PRO A 188 2.12 25.87 1.57
N ARG A 189 2.54 27.02 2.07
CA ARG A 189 3.87 27.14 2.67
C ARG A 189 3.93 26.41 4.02
N GLY A 190 2.96 26.65 4.89
CA GLY A 190 2.91 26.00 6.19
C GLY A 190 2.86 24.48 6.08
N GLN A 191 2.03 23.94 5.18
CA GLN A 191 1.96 22.48 4.97
C GLN A 191 3.30 21.91 4.48
N LEU A 192 3.91 22.52 3.45
CA LEU A 192 5.19 22.05 2.91
C LEU A 192 6.31 22.17 3.95
N ASP A 193 6.41 23.30 4.63
CA ASP A 193 7.41 23.51 5.69
C ASP A 193 7.27 22.46 6.81
N ALA A 194 6.03 22.11 7.22
CA ALA A 194 5.78 21.10 8.24
C ALA A 194 6.14 19.69 7.76
N VAL A 195 5.69 19.29 6.53
CA VAL A 195 5.99 17.98 5.95
C VAL A 195 7.49 17.77 5.81
N PHE A 196 8.20 18.72 5.19
CA PHE A 196 9.64 18.61 5.00
C PHE A 196 10.44 18.70 6.32
N ALA A 197 9.96 19.45 7.30
CA ALA A 197 10.59 19.47 8.62
C ALA A 197 10.47 18.12 9.34
N ILE A 198 9.31 17.45 9.27
CA ILE A 198 9.12 16.11 9.83
C ILE A 198 9.99 15.11 9.08
N ALA A 199 9.95 15.12 7.75
CA ALA A 199 10.77 14.24 6.91
C ALA A 199 12.26 14.39 7.22
N GLY A 200 12.76 15.62 7.33
CA GLY A 200 14.16 15.90 7.63
C GLY A 200 14.58 15.48 9.05
N ARG A 201 13.69 15.61 10.05
CA ARG A 201 13.99 15.16 11.43
C ARG A 201 14.10 13.65 11.57
N HIS A 202 13.32 12.91 10.81
CA HIS A 202 13.21 11.45 10.93
C HIS A 202 13.86 10.67 9.80
N GLY A 203 14.37 11.35 8.76
CA GLY A 203 15.02 10.71 7.60
C GLY A 203 14.06 9.86 6.77
N CYS A 204 12.75 10.19 6.74
CA CYS A 204 11.76 9.55 5.88
C CYS A 204 11.57 10.34 4.56
N GLU A 205 10.93 9.68 3.55
CA GLU A 205 10.58 10.32 2.27
C GLU A 205 9.40 11.28 2.43
#